data_b7d9ed709c02d09337703bed84ed0250
#
_entry.id   b7d9ed709c02d09337703bed84ed0250
#
_cell.length_a   1.000
_cell.length_b   1.000
_cell.length_c   1.000
_cell.angle_alpha   90.00
_cell.angle_beta   90.00
_cell.angle_gamma   90.00
#
_symmetry.space_group_name_H-M   'P 1'
#
loop_
_entity.id
_entity.type
_entity.pdbx_description
1 polymer ?
#
loop_
_entity_poly.entity_id
_entity_poly.type
_entity_poly.pdbx_seq_one_letter_code
_entity_poly.pdbx_strand_id
1 'polypeptide(L)'
;MLNPEVLRARACVLAWLVTGQFCEIWRWVVRIGVLVLFVGCVLPVAAHHSFAAEFDDKQSVKLDGTVVKFDFMNPHSWIYLDVKNPDGATVRWSVETGSTNALFRRGWRKESLRAGDHITVDAFRAKDGSNTANASTVKLPDGRQVSAASSRDSK
;
A
#
# COMPACT_ATOMS: atom_id res chain seq x y z
N MET A 1 -9.63 -72.92 30.46
CA MET A 1 -8.47 -72.03 30.77
C MET A 1 -7.90 -71.53 29.45
N LEU A 2 -7.96 -70.24 29.16
CA LEU A 2 -7.38 -69.67 27.93
C LEU A 2 -5.86 -69.60 28.07
N ASN A 3 -5.16 -70.06 27.07
CA ASN A 3 -3.69 -70.12 27.03
C ASN A 3 -3.12 -68.70 27.16
N PRO A 4 -2.21 -68.40 28.14
CA PRO A 4 -1.62 -67.09 28.39
C PRO A 4 -0.86 -66.51 27.19
N GLU A 5 -0.34 -67.33 26.31
CA GLU A 5 0.33 -66.95 25.07
C GLU A 5 -0.65 -66.27 24.09
N VAL A 6 -1.89 -66.78 24.00
CA VAL A 6 -2.94 -66.23 23.12
C VAL A 6 -3.42 -64.83 23.62
N LEU A 7 -3.46 -64.63 24.93
CA LEU A 7 -3.80 -63.34 25.53
C LEU A 7 -2.72 -62.29 25.30
N ARG A 8 -1.42 -62.66 25.38
CA ARG A 8 -0.31 -61.75 25.07
C ARG A 8 -0.28 -61.36 23.59
N ALA A 9 -0.49 -62.30 22.68
CA ALA A 9 -0.52 -62.04 21.26
C ALA A 9 -1.66 -61.06 20.88
N ARG A 10 -2.85 -61.22 21.46
CA ARG A 10 -3.99 -60.31 21.25
C ARG A 10 -3.76 -58.91 21.78
N ALA A 11 -3.10 -58.80 22.95
CA ALA A 11 -2.75 -57.50 23.55
C ALA A 11 -1.71 -56.72 22.70
N CYS A 12 -0.72 -57.40 22.15
CA CYS A 12 0.24 -56.78 21.22
C CYS A 12 -0.35 -56.31 19.92
N VAL A 13 -1.27 -57.07 19.31
CA VAL A 13 -1.94 -56.70 18.09
C VAL A 13 -2.86 -55.50 18.31
N LEU A 14 -3.61 -55.46 19.41
CA LEU A 14 -4.45 -54.31 19.76
C LEU A 14 -3.63 -53.07 20.03
N ALA A 15 -2.51 -53.18 20.73
CA ALA A 15 -1.61 -52.05 20.97
C ALA A 15 -1.01 -51.50 19.67
N TRP A 16 -0.64 -52.39 18.74
CA TRP A 16 -0.09 -52.01 17.43
C TRP A 16 -1.13 -51.30 16.56
N LEU A 17 -2.38 -51.79 16.56
CA LEU A 17 -3.48 -51.13 15.80
C LEU A 17 -3.81 -49.74 16.33
N VAL A 18 -3.82 -49.55 17.67
CA VAL A 18 -4.13 -48.27 18.29
C VAL A 18 -3.02 -47.26 18.06
N THR A 19 -1.75 -47.65 18.24
CA THR A 19 -0.59 -46.77 18.11
C THR A 19 -0.33 -46.40 16.65
N GLY A 20 -0.57 -47.34 15.70
CA GLY A 20 -0.44 -47.10 14.27
C GLY A 20 -1.46 -46.05 13.74
N GLN A 21 -2.70 -46.19 14.19
CA GLN A 21 -3.76 -45.24 13.79
C GLN A 21 -3.53 -43.82 14.35
N PHE A 22 -3.05 -43.71 15.61
CA PHE A 22 -2.72 -42.39 16.17
C PHE A 22 -1.58 -41.69 15.41
N CYS A 23 -0.57 -42.46 14.98
CA CYS A 23 0.55 -41.91 14.22
C CYS A 23 0.10 -41.37 12.84
N GLU A 24 -0.81 -42.09 12.15
CA GLU A 24 -1.34 -41.64 10.86
C GLU A 24 -2.23 -40.39 11.00
N ILE A 25 -3.12 -40.35 12.01
CA ILE A 25 -3.96 -39.18 12.27
C ILE A 25 -3.10 -37.96 12.57
N TRP A 26 -2.05 -38.11 13.41
CA TRP A 26 -1.13 -37.03 13.72
C TRP A 26 -0.40 -36.50 12.48
N ARG A 27 0.03 -37.39 11.60
CA ARG A 27 0.68 -37.01 10.33
C ARG A 27 -0.26 -36.21 9.41
N TRP A 28 -1.53 -36.56 9.34
CA TRP A 28 -2.54 -35.84 8.57
C TRP A 28 -2.84 -34.46 9.19
N VAL A 29 -2.98 -34.39 10.50
CA VAL A 29 -3.22 -33.12 11.21
C VAL A 29 -2.06 -32.13 10.98
N VAL A 30 -0.82 -32.60 11.07
CA VAL A 30 0.36 -31.78 10.81
C VAL A 30 0.41 -31.31 9.33
N ARG A 31 0.14 -32.23 8.39
CA ARG A 31 0.12 -31.88 6.95
C ARG A 31 -0.95 -30.86 6.62
N ILE A 32 -2.16 -31.01 7.16
CA ILE A 32 -3.27 -30.06 6.96
C ILE A 32 -2.92 -28.73 7.64
N GLY A 33 -2.37 -28.75 8.85
CA GLY A 33 -1.94 -27.54 9.56
C GLY A 33 -0.88 -26.76 8.78
N VAL A 34 0.12 -27.43 8.21
CA VAL A 34 1.16 -26.81 7.37
C VAL A 34 0.54 -26.25 6.08
N LEU A 35 -0.39 -26.99 5.45
CA LEU A 35 -1.06 -26.51 4.23
C LEU A 35 -1.89 -25.26 4.49
N VAL A 36 -2.63 -25.21 5.60
CA VAL A 36 -3.44 -24.06 6.01
C VAL A 36 -2.55 -22.86 6.32
N LEU A 37 -1.39 -23.07 6.98
CA LEU A 37 -0.42 -22.01 7.24
C LEU A 37 0.16 -21.45 5.93
N PHE A 38 0.46 -22.31 4.96
CA PHE A 38 1.00 -21.90 3.66
C PHE A 38 -0.03 -21.13 2.83
N VAL A 39 -1.30 -21.57 2.81
CA VAL A 39 -2.39 -20.87 2.09
C VAL A 39 -2.71 -19.51 2.74
N GLY A 40 -2.63 -19.42 4.08
CA GLY A 40 -2.84 -18.16 4.80
C GLY A 40 -1.78 -17.09 4.52
N CYS A 41 -0.54 -17.48 4.17
CA CYS A 41 0.54 -16.55 3.84
C CYS A 41 0.49 -15.98 2.41
N VAL A 42 -0.37 -16.50 1.53
CA VAL A 42 -0.44 -16.08 0.10
C VAL A 42 -1.57 -15.08 -0.16
N LEU A 43 -2.26 -14.59 0.88
CA LEU A 43 -3.21 -13.49 0.67
C LEU A 43 -2.40 -12.25 0.29
N PRO A 44 -2.57 -11.72 -0.94
CA PRO A 44 -1.92 -10.48 -1.31
C PRO A 44 -2.45 -9.41 -0.36
N VAL A 45 -1.60 -8.89 0.51
CA VAL A 45 -1.88 -7.64 1.22
C VAL A 45 -1.82 -6.56 0.16
N ALA A 46 -2.94 -6.32 -0.51
CA ALA A 46 -3.13 -5.18 -1.41
C ALA A 46 -3.21 -3.91 -0.55
N ALA A 47 -2.07 -3.57 0.09
CA ALA A 47 -1.94 -2.39 0.94
C ALA A 47 -1.57 -1.13 0.14
N HIS A 48 -1.54 -1.20 -1.18
CA HIS A 48 -1.35 -0.04 -2.03
C HIS A 48 -2.68 0.29 -2.70
N HIS A 49 -3.32 1.36 -2.24
CA HIS A 49 -4.38 2.00 -3.00
C HIS A 49 -3.85 2.25 -4.41
N SER A 50 -4.48 1.64 -5.42
CA SER A 50 -4.05 1.89 -6.79
C SER A 50 -4.48 3.30 -7.17
N PHE A 51 -3.63 4.04 -7.91
CA PHE A 51 -3.98 5.34 -8.49
C PHE A 51 -5.38 5.30 -9.10
N ALA A 52 -5.69 4.25 -9.89
CA ALA A 52 -6.98 4.08 -10.55
C ALA A 52 -8.17 3.89 -9.61
N ALA A 53 -7.96 3.52 -8.34
CA ALA A 53 -9.04 3.43 -7.36
C ALA A 53 -9.42 4.81 -6.80
N GLU A 54 -8.44 5.69 -6.60
CA GLU A 54 -8.63 6.97 -5.91
C GLU A 54 -8.72 8.17 -6.87
N PHE A 55 -7.98 8.16 -7.98
CA PHE A 55 -7.87 9.31 -8.88
C PHE A 55 -8.46 9.03 -10.26
N ASP A 56 -9.00 10.08 -10.90
CA ASP A 56 -9.57 10.02 -12.23
C ASP A 56 -8.58 10.58 -13.26
N ASP A 57 -8.03 9.72 -14.12
CA ASP A 57 -7.08 10.10 -15.15
C ASP A 57 -7.68 10.95 -16.28
N LYS A 58 -9.02 11.05 -16.34
CA LYS A 58 -9.73 11.90 -17.27
C LYS A 58 -10.02 13.29 -16.71
N GLN A 59 -9.89 13.48 -15.40
CA GLN A 59 -10.08 14.76 -14.73
C GLN A 59 -8.74 15.40 -14.34
N SER A 60 -8.04 15.93 -15.34
CA SER A 60 -6.86 16.73 -15.09
C SER A 60 -7.24 18.08 -14.49
N VAL A 61 -6.49 18.52 -13.49
CA VAL A 61 -6.63 19.83 -12.85
C VAL A 61 -5.29 20.53 -12.82
N LYS A 62 -5.32 21.85 -12.99
CA LYS A 62 -4.16 22.71 -12.82
C LYS A 62 -4.37 23.57 -11.60
N LEU A 63 -3.54 23.36 -10.59
CA LEU A 63 -3.61 24.06 -9.31
C LEU A 63 -2.49 25.10 -9.26
N ASP A 64 -2.87 26.37 -9.15
CA ASP A 64 -1.97 27.48 -8.98
C ASP A 64 -2.19 28.04 -7.58
N GLY A 65 -1.17 27.96 -6.70
CA GLY A 65 -1.40 28.26 -5.32
C GLY A 65 -0.13 28.42 -4.48
N THR A 66 -0.36 28.77 -3.23
CA THR A 66 0.69 28.97 -2.24
C THR A 66 0.83 27.72 -1.37
N VAL A 67 2.06 27.23 -1.23
CA VAL A 67 2.39 26.10 -0.37
C VAL A 67 2.15 26.47 1.09
N VAL A 68 1.37 25.66 1.77
CA VAL A 68 1.17 25.76 3.21
C VAL A 68 2.11 24.83 3.95
N LYS A 69 2.29 23.63 3.40
CA LYS A 69 3.14 22.59 3.99
C LYS A 69 3.59 21.62 2.91
N PHE A 70 4.78 21.06 3.07
CA PHE A 70 5.28 19.94 2.29
C PHE A 70 5.73 18.82 3.24
N ASP A 71 5.01 17.71 3.23
CA ASP A 71 5.34 16.51 3.98
C ASP A 71 6.15 15.55 3.09
N PHE A 72 7.46 15.59 3.24
CA PHE A 72 8.37 14.72 2.51
C PHE A 72 8.54 13.40 3.26
N MET A 73 7.67 12.42 2.97
CA MET A 73 7.54 11.17 3.73
C MET A 73 7.20 9.97 2.83
N ASN A 74 7.29 8.77 3.39
CA ASN A 74 6.83 7.52 2.78
C ASN A 74 5.48 7.08 3.40
N PRO A 75 4.63 6.34 2.68
CA PRO A 75 4.81 5.84 1.31
C PRO A 75 4.62 6.91 0.22
N HIS A 76 3.92 7.99 0.49
CA HIS A 76 3.66 9.11 -0.41
C HIS A 76 3.95 10.42 0.29
N SER A 77 4.56 11.37 -0.45
CA SER A 77 4.74 12.74 0.04
C SER A 77 3.51 13.58 -0.30
N TRP A 78 3.27 14.65 0.46
CA TRP A 78 2.08 15.49 0.33
C TRP A 78 2.43 16.96 0.27
N ILE A 79 1.82 17.67 -0.69
CA ILE A 79 1.88 19.13 -0.79
C ILE A 79 0.51 19.67 -0.42
N TYR A 80 0.43 20.55 0.55
CA TYR A 80 -0.78 21.27 0.92
C TYR A 80 -0.72 22.68 0.33
N LEU A 81 -1.71 23.01 -0.52
CA LEU A 81 -1.79 24.25 -1.27
C LEU A 81 -3.02 25.06 -0.89
N ASP A 82 -2.86 26.35 -0.75
CA ASP A 82 -3.97 27.31 -0.76
C ASP A 82 -4.12 27.86 -2.18
N VAL A 83 -5.23 27.48 -2.82
CA VAL A 83 -5.59 27.86 -4.19
C VAL A 83 -6.71 28.89 -4.13
N LYS A 84 -6.58 30.00 -4.86
CA LYS A 84 -7.66 30.98 -5.00
C LYS A 84 -8.59 30.58 -6.15
N ASN A 85 -9.86 30.43 -5.84
CA ASN A 85 -10.89 30.22 -6.83
C ASN A 85 -11.22 31.54 -7.59
N PRO A 86 -11.89 31.48 -8.74
CA PRO A 86 -12.31 32.67 -9.49
C PRO A 86 -13.25 33.60 -8.72
N ASP A 87 -13.99 33.09 -7.74
CA ASP A 87 -14.85 33.83 -6.82
C ASP A 87 -14.10 34.56 -5.69
N GLY A 88 -12.78 34.39 -5.63
CA GLY A 88 -11.90 34.95 -4.60
C GLY A 88 -11.77 34.13 -3.34
N ALA A 89 -12.53 33.05 -3.18
CA ALA A 89 -12.40 32.15 -2.04
C ALA A 89 -11.09 31.38 -2.12
N THR A 90 -10.46 31.18 -0.97
CA THR A 90 -9.26 30.33 -0.85
C THR A 90 -9.66 28.93 -0.42
N VAL A 91 -9.24 27.93 -1.17
CA VAL A 91 -9.53 26.54 -0.91
C VAL A 91 -8.23 25.76 -0.70
N ARG A 92 -8.18 24.98 0.38
CA ARG A 92 -7.06 24.08 0.67
C ARG A 92 -7.16 22.82 -0.19
N TRP A 93 -6.07 22.54 -0.90
CA TRP A 93 -5.87 21.30 -1.63
C TRP A 93 -4.82 20.42 -0.98
N SER A 94 -5.06 19.12 -0.96
CA SER A 94 -4.09 18.09 -0.57
C SER A 94 -3.60 17.38 -1.83
N VAL A 95 -2.34 17.54 -2.16
CA VAL A 95 -1.76 16.99 -3.39
C VAL A 95 -0.79 15.88 -3.05
N GLU A 96 -1.18 14.65 -3.40
CA GLU A 96 -0.33 13.47 -3.28
C GLU A 96 0.76 13.48 -4.34
N THR A 97 1.96 13.09 -3.94
CA THR A 97 3.12 12.93 -4.82
C THR A 97 3.78 11.57 -4.61
N GLY A 98 4.85 11.29 -5.31
CA GLY A 98 5.60 10.05 -5.16
C GLY A 98 6.23 9.88 -3.76
N SER A 99 6.75 8.68 -3.52
CA SER A 99 7.54 8.39 -2.33
C SER A 99 8.82 9.23 -2.28
N THR A 100 9.40 9.44 -1.10
CA THR A 100 10.65 10.19 -0.94
C THR A 100 11.76 9.69 -1.85
N ASN A 101 11.90 8.36 -2.00
CA ASN A 101 12.93 7.76 -2.86
C ASN A 101 12.69 8.04 -4.35
N ALA A 102 11.43 8.02 -4.79
CA ALA A 102 11.07 8.34 -6.18
C ALA A 102 11.31 9.81 -6.48
N LEU A 103 10.88 10.69 -5.60
CA LEU A 103 11.07 12.14 -5.71
C LEU A 103 12.56 12.49 -5.68
N PHE A 104 13.34 11.89 -4.78
CA PHE A 104 14.78 12.13 -4.67
C PHE A 104 15.52 11.83 -5.99
N ARG A 105 15.19 10.71 -6.65
CA ARG A 105 15.75 10.36 -7.97
C ARG A 105 15.40 11.37 -9.07
N ARG A 106 14.29 12.10 -8.92
CA ARG A 106 13.81 13.15 -9.83
C ARG A 106 14.31 14.54 -9.44
N GLY A 107 15.23 14.64 -8.49
CA GLY A 107 15.86 15.88 -8.07
C GLY A 107 15.15 16.62 -6.93
N TRP A 108 14.10 16.05 -6.36
CA TRP A 108 13.47 16.62 -5.18
C TRP A 108 14.30 16.46 -3.92
N ARG A 109 14.14 17.40 -3.01
CA ARG A 109 14.68 17.38 -1.65
C ARG A 109 13.59 17.84 -0.68
N LYS A 110 13.78 17.57 0.59
CA LYS A 110 12.87 18.05 1.65
C LYS A 110 12.71 19.59 1.60
N GLU A 111 13.77 20.28 1.19
CA GLU A 111 13.84 21.74 1.09
C GLU A 111 13.39 22.28 -0.27
N SER A 112 12.92 21.41 -1.19
CA SER A 112 12.45 21.83 -2.52
C SER A 112 11.24 22.75 -2.48
N LEU A 113 10.43 22.62 -1.43
CA LEU A 113 9.28 23.49 -1.18
C LEU A 113 9.27 23.93 0.28
N ARG A 114 8.86 25.17 0.47
CA ARG A 114 8.69 25.80 1.78
C ARG A 114 7.31 26.44 1.88
N ALA A 115 6.79 26.59 3.09
CA ALA A 115 5.57 27.37 3.31
C ALA A 115 5.76 28.79 2.77
N GLY A 116 4.77 29.28 2.03
CA GLY A 116 4.81 30.57 1.35
C GLY A 116 5.29 30.53 -0.11
N ASP A 117 5.87 29.43 -0.57
CA ASP A 117 6.26 29.28 -1.97
C ASP A 117 5.04 29.26 -2.89
N HIS A 118 5.11 29.96 -4.03
CA HIS A 118 4.06 29.92 -5.05
C HIS A 118 4.44 28.92 -6.13
N ILE A 119 3.57 27.97 -6.39
CA ILE A 119 3.80 26.87 -7.33
C ILE A 119 2.59 26.60 -8.19
N THR A 120 2.83 25.97 -9.35
CA THR A 120 1.79 25.42 -10.19
C THR A 120 1.92 23.91 -10.26
N VAL A 121 0.83 23.19 -10.06
CA VAL A 121 0.78 21.71 -10.08
C VAL A 121 -0.19 21.25 -11.15
N ASP A 122 0.27 20.41 -12.06
CA ASP A 122 -0.60 19.63 -12.96
C ASP A 122 -0.88 18.29 -12.25
N ALA A 123 -2.15 17.96 -12.09
CA ALA A 123 -2.59 16.83 -11.25
C ALA A 123 -3.87 16.20 -11.79
N PHE A 124 -4.25 15.06 -11.21
CA PHE A 124 -5.50 14.35 -11.45
C PHE A 124 -6.35 14.39 -10.19
N ARG A 125 -7.63 14.75 -10.34
CA ARG A 125 -8.55 14.93 -9.22
C ARG A 125 -8.95 13.60 -8.60
N ALA A 126 -9.18 13.59 -7.29
CA ALA A 126 -9.79 12.47 -6.59
C ALA A 126 -11.24 12.24 -7.06
N LYS A 127 -11.61 10.96 -7.19
CA LYS A 127 -12.94 10.53 -7.67
C LYS A 127 -14.06 10.83 -6.67
N ASP A 128 -13.73 10.95 -5.39
CA ASP A 128 -14.69 11.28 -4.33
C ASP A 128 -15.16 12.74 -4.35
N GLY A 129 -14.60 13.54 -5.25
CA GLY A 129 -14.95 14.96 -5.40
C GLY A 129 -14.29 15.88 -4.37
N SER A 130 -13.47 15.37 -3.48
CA SER A 130 -12.71 16.15 -2.51
C SER A 130 -11.69 17.08 -3.19
N ASN A 131 -11.14 18.03 -2.42
CA ASN A 131 -10.02 18.86 -2.88
C ASN A 131 -8.68 18.11 -2.69
N THR A 132 -8.66 16.88 -3.20
CA THR A 132 -7.48 16.01 -3.23
C THR A 132 -7.12 15.72 -4.68
N ALA A 133 -5.82 15.71 -4.98
CA ALA A 133 -5.32 15.41 -6.31
C ALA A 133 -4.00 14.64 -6.23
N ASN A 134 -3.67 13.90 -7.30
CA ASN A 134 -2.38 13.23 -7.46
C ASN A 134 -1.55 13.99 -8.49
N ALA A 135 -0.40 14.51 -8.08
CA ALA A 135 0.46 15.31 -8.93
C ALA A 135 1.10 14.49 -10.05
N SER A 136 1.16 15.04 -11.24
CA SER A 136 2.01 14.57 -12.34
C SER A 136 3.28 15.40 -12.43
N THR A 137 3.16 16.73 -12.51
CA THR A 137 4.27 17.66 -12.58
C THR A 137 4.06 18.86 -11.68
N VAL A 138 5.16 19.42 -11.21
CA VAL A 138 5.16 20.64 -10.39
C VAL A 138 6.15 21.63 -10.97
N LYS A 139 5.72 22.88 -11.16
CA LYS A 139 6.59 23.99 -11.44
C LYS A 139 7.00 24.63 -10.14
N LEU A 140 8.29 24.51 -9.80
CA LEU A 140 8.89 25.02 -8.58
C LEU A 140 9.05 26.54 -8.61
N PRO A 141 9.30 27.21 -7.46
CA PRO A 141 9.51 28.66 -7.39
C PRO A 141 10.67 29.15 -8.24
N ASP A 142 11.68 28.33 -8.46
CA ASP A 142 12.85 28.63 -9.32
C ASP A 142 12.56 28.48 -10.83
N GLY A 143 11.32 28.14 -11.20
CA GLY A 143 10.86 27.96 -12.58
C GLY A 143 11.09 26.59 -13.16
N ARG A 144 11.80 25.70 -12.50
CA ARG A 144 12.00 24.31 -12.95
C ARG A 144 10.68 23.53 -12.88
N GLN A 145 10.42 22.76 -13.92
CA GLN A 145 9.32 21.81 -13.94
C GLN A 145 9.85 20.41 -13.64
N VAL A 146 9.35 19.78 -12.61
CA VAL A 146 9.80 18.49 -12.12
C VAL A 146 8.64 17.49 -12.04
N SER A 147 8.90 16.23 -12.37
CA SER A 147 7.90 15.18 -12.20
C SER A 147 7.70 14.89 -10.72
N ALA A 148 6.44 14.81 -10.31
CA ALA A 148 6.03 14.51 -8.93
C ALA A 148 5.15 13.26 -8.85
N ALA A 149 4.91 12.58 -9.98
CA ALA A 149 3.98 11.46 -10.08
C ALA A 149 4.26 10.36 -9.03
N SER A 150 3.19 9.84 -8.47
CA SER A 150 3.21 8.62 -7.67
C SER A 150 3.41 7.39 -8.59
N SER A 151 3.10 6.20 -8.15
CA SER A 151 3.44 4.91 -8.80
C SER A 151 2.91 4.66 -10.23
N ARG A 152 2.26 5.63 -10.88
CA ARG A 152 1.71 5.47 -12.24
C ARG A 152 2.81 5.27 -13.31
N ASP A 153 4.01 5.78 -13.11
CA ASP A 153 5.09 5.80 -14.10
C ASP A 153 6.16 4.71 -13.89
N SER A 154 5.89 3.72 -13.05
CA SER A 154 6.80 2.57 -12.85
C SER A 154 6.43 1.39 -13.76
N LYS A 155 6.28 1.65 -15.07
CA LYS A 155 6.32 0.62 -16.12
C LYS A 155 7.57 0.78 -16.93
#